data_c287d7652e2e987b735643a9b7f1815c
#
_entry.id   c287d7652e2e987b735643a9b7f1815c
#
_cell.length_a   1.000
_cell.length_b   1.000
_cell.length_c   1.000
_cell.angle_alpha   90.00
_cell.angle_beta   90.00
_cell.angle_gamma   90.00
#
_symmetry.space_group_name_H-M   'P 1'
#
loop_
_entity.id
_entity.type
_entity.pdbx_description
1 polymer ?
#
loop_
_entity_poly.entity_id
_entity_poly.type
_entity_poly.pdbx_seq_one_letter_code
_entity_poly.pdbx_strand_id
1 'polypeptide(L)'
;MTPLAQRLAPRRGWACVALFCLLLILFGTLSPGEPHPEQTFPWDKLQHFSAFALLALTTRLAGLSSLVILPALLLLGVGIEGLQLVIPYRGAEVLDALADFLGILAGLGCHLGGRLMVRLSRL
;
A
#
# COMPACT_ATOMS: atom_id res chain seq x y z
N MET A 1 19.99 25.37 6.70
CA MET A 1 18.78 24.60 7.03
C MET A 1 18.73 24.34 8.53
N THR A 2 17.57 24.51 9.12
CA THR A 2 17.38 24.15 10.53
C THR A 2 17.44 22.63 10.72
N PRO A 3 17.85 22.14 11.91
CA PRO A 3 17.88 20.69 12.17
C PRO A 3 16.54 20.00 11.91
N LEU A 4 15.43 20.70 12.13
CA LEU A 4 14.09 20.21 11.85
C LEU A 4 13.88 20.02 10.33
N ALA A 5 14.29 20.99 9.52
CA ALA A 5 14.16 20.88 8.06
C ALA A 5 14.96 19.71 7.49
N GLN A 6 16.15 19.44 8.04
CA GLN A 6 16.97 18.29 7.65
C GLN A 6 16.31 16.94 7.97
N ARG A 7 15.54 16.87 9.05
CA ARG A 7 14.79 15.66 9.44
C ARG A 7 13.51 15.48 8.63
N LEU A 8 12.88 16.56 8.17
CA LEU A 8 11.61 16.51 7.46
C LEU A 8 11.76 16.30 5.95
N ALA A 9 12.92 16.67 5.38
CA ALA A 9 13.14 16.54 3.93
C ALA A 9 12.97 15.10 3.40
N PRO A 10 13.58 14.05 4.02
CA PRO A 10 13.37 12.67 3.58
C PRO A 10 11.92 12.23 3.73
N ARG A 11 11.24 12.64 4.81
CA ARG A 11 9.83 12.30 5.04
C ARG A 11 8.91 12.87 3.99
N ARG A 12 9.15 14.11 3.54
CA ARG A 12 8.40 14.73 2.45
C ARG A 12 8.56 13.98 1.13
N GLY A 13 9.77 13.54 0.83
CA GLY A 13 10.03 12.71 -0.35
C GLY A 13 9.24 11.40 -0.31
N TRP A 14 9.25 10.71 0.83
CA TRP A 14 8.48 9.49 1.01
C TRP A 14 6.97 9.73 0.98
N ALA A 15 6.50 10.87 1.50
CA ALA A 15 5.10 11.25 1.40
C ALA A 15 4.68 11.45 -0.06
N CYS A 16 5.52 12.05 -0.89
CA CYS A 16 5.26 12.18 -2.34
C CYS A 16 5.21 10.83 -3.04
N VAL A 17 6.12 9.92 -2.70
CA VAL A 17 6.11 8.55 -3.24
C VAL A 17 4.86 7.81 -2.81
N ALA A 18 4.47 7.92 -1.53
CA ALA A 18 3.24 7.30 -1.02
C ALA A 18 1.99 7.84 -1.73
N LEU A 19 1.90 9.15 -1.93
CA LEU A 19 0.81 9.77 -2.67
C LEU A 19 0.75 9.26 -4.11
N PHE A 20 1.88 9.15 -4.78
CA PHE A 20 1.97 8.62 -6.13
C PHE A 20 1.50 7.16 -6.19
N CYS A 21 1.94 6.33 -5.24
CA CYS A 21 1.47 4.95 -5.11
C CYS A 21 -0.05 4.89 -4.91
N LEU A 22 -0.59 5.74 -4.03
CA LEU A 22 -2.03 5.80 -3.78
C LEU A 22 -2.80 6.16 -5.05
N LEU A 23 -2.34 7.17 -5.79
CA LEU A 23 -2.99 7.58 -7.03
C LEU A 23 -2.94 6.48 -8.09
N LEU A 24 -1.84 5.74 -8.21
CA LEU A 24 -1.73 4.59 -9.10
C LEU A 24 -2.69 3.47 -8.71
N ILE A 25 -2.80 3.18 -7.42
CA ILE A 25 -3.73 2.18 -6.90
C ILE A 25 -5.17 2.57 -7.25
N LEU A 26 -5.57 3.78 -6.96
CA LEU A 26 -6.92 4.27 -7.25
C LEU A 26 -7.20 4.25 -8.76
N PHE A 27 -6.27 4.69 -9.58
CA PHE A 27 -6.41 4.66 -11.03
C PHE A 27 -6.57 3.23 -11.55
N GLY A 28 -5.68 2.31 -11.12
CA GLY A 28 -5.70 0.94 -11.60
C GLY A 28 -6.90 0.13 -11.11
N THR A 29 -7.35 0.36 -9.88
CA THR A 29 -8.44 -0.42 -9.27
C THR A 29 -9.83 0.13 -9.61
N LEU A 30 -9.97 1.44 -9.81
CA LEU A 30 -11.25 2.09 -10.07
C LEU A 30 -11.50 2.38 -11.55
N SER A 31 -10.55 2.10 -12.42
CA SER A 31 -10.77 2.13 -13.88
C SER A 31 -11.58 0.91 -14.31
N PRO A 32 -12.39 1.02 -15.39
CA PRO A 32 -13.12 -0.12 -15.94
C PRO A 32 -12.19 -1.30 -16.23
N GLY A 33 -12.69 -2.52 -15.99
CA GLY A 33 -11.97 -3.76 -16.32
C GLY A 33 -12.09 -4.12 -17.80
N GLU A 34 -11.45 -5.22 -18.17
CA GLU A 34 -11.57 -5.80 -19.51
C GLU A 34 -12.91 -6.53 -19.67
N PRO A 35 -13.59 -6.44 -20.84
CA PRO A 35 -14.85 -7.13 -21.06
C PRO A 35 -14.75 -8.66 -20.92
N HIS A 36 -13.60 -9.21 -21.28
CA HIS A 36 -13.29 -10.62 -21.18
C HIS A 36 -11.92 -10.80 -20.54
N PRO A 37 -11.82 -10.60 -19.21
CA PRO A 37 -10.54 -10.72 -18.56
C PRO A 37 -10.04 -12.15 -18.63
N GLU A 38 -8.91 -12.36 -19.24
CA GLU A 38 -8.12 -13.57 -19.02
C GLU A 38 -7.56 -13.47 -17.61
N GLN A 39 -8.38 -13.81 -16.65
CA GLN A 39 -8.00 -13.70 -15.26
C GLN A 39 -6.96 -14.71 -14.91
N THR A 40 -5.89 -14.17 -14.60
CA THR A 40 -4.70 -14.86 -14.24
C THR A 40 -4.55 -14.79 -12.72
N PHE A 41 -5.38 -15.57 -12.00
CA PHE A 41 -4.97 -15.95 -10.66
C PHE A 41 -3.62 -16.69 -10.80
N PRO A 42 -2.52 -16.32 -10.09
CA PRO A 42 -2.49 -15.42 -8.93
C PRO A 42 -2.05 -13.96 -9.21
N TRP A 43 -1.96 -13.52 -10.47
CA TRP A 43 -1.36 -12.22 -10.81
C TRP A 43 -2.09 -11.03 -10.21
N ASP A 44 -3.42 -11.03 -10.26
CA ASP A 44 -4.23 -9.98 -9.68
C ASP A 44 -4.00 -9.86 -8.15
N LYS A 45 -3.90 -10.99 -7.46
CA LYS A 45 -3.62 -11.04 -6.02
C LYS A 45 -2.21 -10.54 -5.70
N LEU A 46 -1.24 -10.88 -6.53
CA LEU A 46 0.13 -10.39 -6.40
C LEU A 46 0.20 -8.87 -6.60
N GLN A 47 -0.57 -8.32 -7.55
CA GLN A 47 -0.66 -6.88 -7.75
C GLN A 47 -1.23 -6.17 -6.53
N HIS A 48 -2.35 -6.66 -5.96
CA HIS A 48 -2.94 -6.13 -4.73
C HIS A 48 -1.95 -6.19 -3.57
N PHE A 49 -1.36 -7.33 -3.33
CA PHE A 49 -0.35 -7.52 -2.28
C PHE A 49 0.81 -6.55 -2.42
N SER A 50 1.42 -6.48 -3.60
CA SER A 50 2.59 -5.64 -3.85
C SER A 50 2.28 -4.15 -3.73
N ALA A 51 1.13 -3.72 -4.26
CA ALA A 51 0.69 -2.34 -4.21
C ALA A 51 0.47 -1.86 -2.77
N PHE A 52 -0.22 -2.65 -1.96
CA PHE A 52 -0.47 -2.30 -0.56
C PHE A 52 0.77 -2.45 0.32
N ALA A 53 1.66 -3.40 0.02
CA ALA A 53 2.95 -3.50 0.69
C ALA A 53 3.79 -2.25 0.46
N LEU A 54 3.87 -1.79 -0.78
CA LEU A 54 4.62 -0.59 -1.14
C LEU A 54 3.99 0.67 -0.53
N LEU A 55 2.67 0.78 -0.56
CA LEU A 55 1.96 1.91 0.06
C LEU A 55 2.17 1.93 1.58
N ALA A 56 2.08 0.80 2.25
CA ALA A 56 2.32 0.70 3.70
C ALA A 56 3.76 1.06 4.06
N LEU A 57 4.73 0.56 3.30
CA LEU A 57 6.14 0.88 3.53
C LEU A 57 6.42 2.38 3.33
N THR A 58 5.96 2.95 2.24
CA THR A 58 6.21 4.37 1.91
C THR A 58 5.52 5.32 2.88
N THR A 59 4.29 5.02 3.31
CA THR A 59 3.59 5.81 4.34
C THR A 59 4.29 5.71 5.69
N ARG A 60 4.84 4.54 6.02
CA ARG A 60 5.63 4.38 7.25
C ARG A 60 6.93 5.17 7.19
N LEU A 61 7.62 5.17 6.06
CA LEU A 61 8.82 5.96 5.83
C LEU A 61 8.53 7.47 5.82
N ALA A 62 7.33 7.86 5.42
CA ALA A 62 6.85 9.24 5.50
C ALA A 62 6.58 9.70 6.95
N GLY A 63 6.59 8.78 7.91
CA GLY A 63 6.51 9.08 9.33
C GLY A 63 5.16 8.77 9.98
N LEU A 64 4.20 8.18 9.26
CA LEU A 64 2.95 7.74 9.87
C LEU A 64 3.19 6.53 10.78
N SER A 65 2.41 6.46 11.85
CA SER A 65 2.45 5.35 12.78
C SER A 65 1.79 4.10 12.18
N SER A 66 2.32 2.91 12.48
CA SER A 66 1.72 1.65 12.07
C SER A 66 0.30 1.47 12.60
N LEU A 67 -0.01 2.02 13.78
CA LEU A 67 -1.36 2.00 14.37
C LEU A 67 -2.38 2.82 13.56
N VAL A 68 -1.93 3.80 12.80
CA VAL A 68 -2.75 4.60 11.88
C VAL A 68 -2.80 3.95 10.51
N ILE A 69 -1.66 3.49 10.00
CA ILE A 69 -1.53 2.90 8.66
C ILE A 69 -2.40 1.64 8.51
N LEU A 70 -2.34 0.73 9.46
CA LEU A 70 -3.04 -0.55 9.35
C LEU A 70 -4.56 -0.36 9.18
N PRO A 71 -5.28 0.34 10.06
CA PRO A 71 -6.71 0.54 9.87
C PRO A 71 -7.05 1.42 8.66
N ALA A 72 -6.25 2.45 8.38
CA ALA A 72 -6.50 3.36 7.25
C ALA A 72 -6.38 2.65 5.91
N LEU A 73 -5.32 1.87 5.70
CA LEU A 73 -5.12 1.13 4.45
C LEU A 73 -6.06 -0.08 4.34
N LEU A 74 -6.43 -0.69 5.46
CA LEU A 74 -7.43 -1.75 5.46
C LEU A 74 -8.80 -1.20 5.02
N LEU A 75 -9.20 -0.05 5.52
CA LEU A 75 -10.43 0.64 5.09
C LEU A 75 -10.34 1.04 3.60
N LEU A 76 -9.18 1.49 3.15
CA LEU A 76 -8.97 1.80 1.73
C LEU A 76 -9.19 0.56 0.87
N GLY A 77 -8.59 -0.57 1.22
CA GLY A 77 -8.73 -1.83 0.48
C GLY A 77 -10.17 -2.32 0.43
N VAL A 78 -10.85 -2.35 1.56
CA VAL A 78 -12.27 -2.74 1.64
C VAL A 78 -13.15 -1.75 0.88
N GLY A 79 -12.87 -0.45 0.97
CA GLY A 79 -13.59 0.59 0.24
C GLY A 79 -13.43 0.45 -1.27
N ILE A 80 -12.24 0.14 -1.77
CA ILE A 80 -11.97 -0.15 -3.18
C ILE A 80 -12.80 -1.35 -3.64
N GLU A 81 -12.80 -2.45 -2.90
CA GLU A 81 -13.60 -3.62 -3.23
C GLU A 81 -15.09 -3.29 -3.33
N GLY A 82 -15.60 -2.50 -2.39
CA GLY A 82 -16.99 -2.03 -2.42
C GLY A 82 -17.30 -1.17 -3.65
N LEU A 83 -16.41 -0.27 -4.03
CA LEU A 83 -16.57 0.57 -5.22
C LEU A 83 -16.48 -0.24 -6.51
N GLN A 84 -15.66 -1.29 -6.55
CA GLN A 84 -15.53 -2.16 -7.73
C GLN A 84 -16.81 -2.90 -8.07
N LEU A 85 -17.77 -3.02 -7.16
CA LEU A 85 -19.09 -3.59 -7.46
C LEU A 85 -19.88 -2.79 -8.48
N VAL A 86 -19.65 -1.48 -8.58
CA VAL A 86 -20.37 -0.59 -9.50
C VAL A 86 -19.54 -0.19 -10.73
N ILE A 87 -18.31 -0.65 -10.83
CA ILE A 87 -17.44 -0.36 -11.97
C ILE A 87 -17.60 -1.44 -13.03
N PRO A 88 -17.79 -1.06 -14.33
CA PRO A 88 -17.95 -2.02 -15.41
C PRO A 88 -16.79 -3.02 -15.50
N TYR A 89 -17.12 -4.29 -15.67
CA TYR A 89 -16.18 -5.41 -15.79
C TYR A 89 -15.24 -5.58 -14.58
N ARG A 90 -15.66 -5.07 -13.43
CA ARG A 90 -15.01 -5.30 -12.14
C ARG A 90 -15.96 -6.04 -11.22
N GLY A 91 -15.42 -6.74 -10.27
CA GLY A 91 -16.17 -7.41 -9.21
C GLY A 91 -15.39 -7.35 -7.91
N ALA A 92 -16.10 -7.40 -6.79
CA ALA A 92 -15.47 -7.50 -5.48
C ALA A 92 -15.07 -8.95 -5.19
N GLU A 93 -13.86 -9.15 -4.71
CA GLU A 93 -13.35 -10.44 -4.29
C GLU A 93 -12.77 -10.34 -2.88
N VAL A 94 -13.21 -11.22 -1.99
CA VAL A 94 -12.69 -11.28 -0.61
C VAL A 94 -11.18 -11.57 -0.61
N LEU A 95 -10.71 -12.37 -1.56
CA LEU A 95 -9.29 -12.69 -1.69
C LEU A 95 -8.45 -11.46 -2.04
N ASP A 96 -8.99 -10.49 -2.78
CA ASP A 96 -8.30 -9.23 -3.06
C ASP A 96 -8.12 -8.40 -1.78
N ALA A 97 -9.17 -8.31 -0.96
CA ALA A 97 -9.08 -7.66 0.35
C ALA A 97 -8.08 -8.38 1.28
N LEU A 98 -8.03 -9.70 1.25
CA LEU A 98 -7.04 -10.47 2.00
C LEU A 98 -5.62 -10.21 1.50
N ALA A 99 -5.42 -10.14 0.19
CA ALA A 99 -4.13 -9.83 -0.40
C ALA A 99 -3.67 -8.41 -0.01
N ASP A 100 -4.57 -7.44 0.00
CA ASP A 100 -4.32 -6.07 0.48
C ASP A 100 -3.85 -6.08 1.94
N PHE A 101 -4.57 -6.79 2.81
CA PHE A 101 -4.23 -6.91 4.23
C PHE A 101 -2.84 -7.53 4.44
N LEU A 102 -2.56 -8.64 3.77
CA LEU A 102 -1.25 -9.30 3.85
C LEU A 102 -0.14 -8.39 3.29
N GLY A 103 -0.42 -7.63 2.25
CA GLY A 103 0.49 -6.63 1.72
C GLY A 103 0.82 -5.54 2.73
N ILE A 104 -0.18 -5.01 3.43
CA ILE A 104 0.02 -4.02 4.49
C ILE A 104 0.94 -4.58 5.57
N LEU A 105 0.68 -5.78 6.05
CA LEU A 105 1.52 -6.44 7.06
C LEU A 105 2.95 -6.64 6.56
N ALA A 106 3.14 -7.05 5.32
CA ALA A 106 4.45 -7.24 4.71
C ALA A 106 5.22 -5.91 4.63
N GLY A 107 4.59 -4.82 4.21
CA GLY A 107 5.21 -3.49 4.14
C GLY A 107 5.64 -2.97 5.51
N LEU A 108 4.78 -3.08 6.51
CA LEU A 108 5.09 -2.70 7.89
C LEU A 108 6.19 -3.59 8.48
N GLY A 109 6.15 -4.89 8.19
CA GLY A 109 7.17 -5.85 8.62
C GLY A 109 8.53 -5.58 8.01
N CYS A 110 8.60 -5.21 6.73
CA CYS A 110 9.84 -4.80 6.07
C CYS A 110 10.48 -3.58 6.75
N HIS A 111 9.67 -2.59 7.10
CA HIS A 111 10.17 -1.42 7.82
C HIS A 111 10.73 -1.79 9.19
N LEU A 112 10.01 -2.61 9.95
CA LEU A 112 10.45 -3.08 11.25
C LEU A 112 11.75 -3.90 11.15
N GLY A 113 11.83 -4.83 10.21
CA GLY A 113 13.01 -5.65 9.96
C GLY A 113 14.24 -4.81 9.60
N GLY A 114 14.08 -3.81 8.74
CA GLY A 114 15.14 -2.88 8.39
C GLY A 114 15.66 -2.11 9.60
N ARG A 115 14.78 -1.64 10.46
CA ARG A 115 15.17 -0.95 11.72
C ARG A 115 15.94 -1.87 12.68
N LEU A 116 15.50 -3.11 12.81
CA LEU A 116 16.19 -4.09 13.66
C LEU A 116 17.58 -4.41 13.13
N MET A 117 17.73 -4.61 11.82
CA MET A 117 19.04 -4.86 11.20
C MET A 117 20.01 -3.70 11.44
N VAL A 118 19.55 -2.46 11.27
CA VAL A 118 20.39 -1.27 11.53
C VAL A 118 20.81 -1.19 13.00
N ARG A 119 19.93 -1.54 13.94
CA ARG A 119 20.28 -1.58 15.37
C ARG A 119 21.34 -2.63 15.66
N LEU A 120 21.17 -3.84 15.13
CA LEU A 120 22.11 -4.94 15.36
C LEU A 120 23.48 -4.68 14.74
N SER A 121 23.55 -4.00 13.60
CA SER A 121 24.82 -3.66 12.95
C SER A 121 25.65 -2.62 13.72
N ARG A 122 25.05 -1.95 14.71
CA ARG A 122 25.72 -0.95 15.55
C ARG A 122 26.18 -1.51 16.89
N LEU A 123 25.93 -2.78 17.16
CA LEU A 123 26.40 -3.48 18.35
C LEU A 123 27.77 -4.12 18.11
#